data_67315b45528c26b5074fb9d9cb766852
#
_entry.id   67315b45528c26b5074fb9d9cb766852
#
_cell.length_a   1.000
_cell.length_b   1.000
_cell.length_c   1.000
_cell.angle_alpha   90.00
_cell.angle_beta   90.00
_cell.angle_gamma   90.00
#
_symmetry.space_group_name_H-M   'P 1'
#
loop_
_entity.id
_entity.type
_entity.pdbx_description
1 polymer ?
#
loop_
_entity_poly.entity_id
_entity_poly.type
_entity_poly.pdbx_seq_one_letter_code
_entity_poly.pdbx_strand_id
1 'polypeptide(L)'
;MKNIIIASTSTLHDSGYLEYLLPDLSVHFKDCKTILFIPYARPSGITHEEYTDKAATAFAKINIALKGIHEYEDPISALKNAEGIFTGGGNTFLLVTQLYKNNIITTLADVIKSGTPYLGTSAGSVICGLSMQNTNDMPIIYPPSFQTLGVIPFNINAHY
;
A
#
# COMPACT_ATOMS: atom_id res chain seq x y z
N MET A 1 17.09 -1.92 8.50
CA MET A 1 17.26 -1.61 7.06
C MET A 1 15.90 -1.67 6.39
N LYS A 2 15.56 -0.65 5.62
CA LYS A 2 14.29 -0.61 4.89
C LYS A 2 14.25 -1.66 3.78
N ASN A 3 13.10 -2.29 3.59
CA ASN A 3 12.90 -3.33 2.59
C ASN A 3 11.62 -3.02 1.80
N ILE A 4 11.76 -2.22 0.74
CA ILE A 4 10.64 -1.57 0.04
C ILE A 4 10.69 -1.87 -1.45
N ILE A 5 9.54 -2.29 -2.00
CA ILE A 5 9.28 -2.28 -3.43
C ILE A 5 8.23 -1.22 -3.70
N ILE A 6 8.51 -0.32 -4.62
CA ILE A 6 7.55 0.67 -5.11
C ILE A 6 7.33 0.43 -6.60
N ALA A 7 6.08 0.30 -6.98
CA ALA A 7 5.69 0.09 -8.37
C ALA A 7 4.77 1.23 -8.83
N SER A 8 4.99 1.71 -10.03
CA SER A 8 4.20 2.79 -10.60
C SER A 8 2.75 2.37 -10.84
N THR A 9 2.54 1.09 -11.16
CA THR A 9 1.22 0.53 -11.44
C THR A 9 1.12 -0.91 -10.93
N SER A 10 -0.09 -1.34 -10.65
CA SER A 10 -0.38 -2.73 -10.27
C SER A 10 -0.58 -3.65 -11.47
N THR A 11 -0.79 -3.11 -12.67
CA THR A 11 -1.14 -3.90 -13.84
C THR A 11 -0.47 -3.32 -15.08
N LEU A 12 0.25 -4.17 -15.83
CA LEU A 12 0.78 -3.82 -17.14
C LEU A 12 -0.25 -4.16 -18.21
N HIS A 13 -0.08 -3.55 -19.39
CA HIS A 13 -0.89 -3.86 -20.56
C HIS A 13 -0.83 -5.37 -20.88
N ASP A 14 -1.97 -5.95 -21.14
CA ASP A 14 -2.12 -7.39 -21.44
C ASP A 14 -1.70 -8.35 -20.31
N SER A 15 -1.63 -7.87 -19.07
CA SER A 15 -1.35 -8.74 -17.93
C SER A 15 -2.42 -8.61 -16.84
N GLY A 16 -2.49 -9.57 -15.93
CA GLY A 16 -3.39 -9.55 -14.79
C GLY A 16 -2.86 -8.66 -13.65
N TYR A 17 -3.72 -8.43 -12.68
CA TYR A 17 -3.39 -7.64 -11.49
C TYR A 17 -2.18 -8.22 -10.76
N LEU A 18 -1.14 -7.41 -10.55
CA LEU A 18 0.13 -7.75 -9.93
C LEU A 18 0.93 -8.86 -10.65
N GLU A 19 0.45 -9.39 -11.76
CA GLU A 19 1.02 -10.56 -12.41
C GLU A 19 2.51 -10.39 -12.72
N TYR A 20 2.89 -9.23 -13.28
CA TYR A 20 4.29 -8.98 -13.64
C TYR A 20 5.22 -8.86 -12.44
N LEU A 21 4.67 -8.60 -11.24
CA LEU A 21 5.45 -8.47 -10.00
C LEU A 21 5.58 -9.78 -9.22
N LEU A 22 4.75 -10.79 -9.51
CA LEU A 22 4.70 -12.00 -8.69
C LEU A 22 6.05 -12.67 -8.45
N PRO A 23 6.95 -12.80 -9.44
CA PRO A 23 8.27 -13.38 -9.18
C PRO A 23 9.07 -12.57 -8.15
N ASP A 24 9.04 -11.25 -8.23
CA ASP A 24 9.73 -10.37 -7.30
C ASP A 24 9.09 -10.39 -5.92
N LEU A 25 7.76 -10.44 -5.86
CA LEU A 25 7.01 -10.50 -4.61
C LEU A 25 7.24 -11.81 -3.87
N SER A 26 7.40 -12.92 -4.60
CA SER A 26 7.72 -14.21 -4.03
C SER A 26 9.03 -14.17 -3.25
N VAL A 27 10.02 -13.44 -3.74
CA VAL A 27 11.30 -13.23 -3.05
C VAL A 27 11.17 -12.22 -1.92
N HIS A 28 10.52 -11.09 -2.20
CA HIS A 28 10.39 -9.97 -1.26
C HIS A 28 9.66 -10.37 0.03
N PHE A 29 8.61 -11.15 -0.10
CA PHE A 29 7.78 -11.61 1.01
C PHE A 29 8.02 -13.08 1.39
N LYS A 30 9.18 -13.63 1.05
CA LYS A 30 9.48 -15.06 1.23
C LYS A 30 9.32 -15.57 2.66
N ASP A 31 9.54 -14.70 3.65
CA ASP A 31 9.44 -15.04 5.06
C ASP A 31 8.07 -14.71 5.67
N CYS A 32 7.13 -14.25 4.84
CA CYS A 32 5.78 -13.89 5.26
C CYS A 32 4.79 -15.02 4.93
N LYS A 33 3.99 -15.39 5.91
CA LYS A 33 2.85 -16.29 5.70
C LYS A 33 1.60 -15.52 5.34
N THR A 34 1.43 -14.35 5.99
CA THR A 34 0.30 -13.45 5.78
C THR A 34 0.83 -12.02 5.68
N ILE A 35 0.34 -11.28 4.70
CA ILE A 35 0.62 -9.85 4.59
C ILE A 35 -0.63 -9.03 4.91
N LEU A 36 -0.39 -7.81 5.40
CA LEU A 36 -1.44 -6.85 5.72
C LEU A 36 -1.67 -5.95 4.51
N PHE A 37 -2.92 -5.86 4.06
CA PHE A 37 -3.30 -5.03 2.91
C PHE A 37 -4.02 -3.77 3.34
N ILE A 38 -3.65 -2.62 2.75
CA ILE A 38 -4.29 -1.33 2.98
C ILE A 38 -5.08 -0.95 1.72
N PRO A 39 -6.43 -1.07 1.73
CA PRO A 39 -7.28 -0.85 0.56
C PRO A 39 -7.85 0.56 0.44
N TYR A 40 -7.30 1.54 1.12
CA TYR A 40 -7.95 2.84 1.37
C TYR A 40 -7.98 3.80 0.19
N ALA A 41 -7.30 3.49 -0.92
CA ALA A 41 -7.18 4.43 -2.04
C ALA A 41 -8.35 4.42 -3.03
N ARG A 42 -9.28 3.47 -2.94
CA ARG A 42 -10.38 3.34 -3.91
C ARG A 42 -11.57 4.22 -3.53
N PRO A 43 -11.94 5.21 -4.36
CA PRO A 43 -13.00 6.16 -4.03
C PRO A 43 -14.41 5.60 -4.24
N SER A 44 -14.60 4.70 -5.20
CA SER A 44 -15.93 4.14 -5.52
C SER A 44 -15.80 2.91 -6.42
N GLY A 45 -16.91 2.20 -6.60
CA GLY A 45 -17.00 1.08 -7.53
C GLY A 45 -16.45 -0.24 -7.02
N ILE A 46 -15.67 -0.22 -5.96
CA ILE A 46 -15.13 -1.42 -5.32
C ILE A 46 -15.04 -1.18 -3.81
N THR A 47 -15.52 -2.12 -3.02
CA THR A 47 -15.45 -2.03 -1.55
C THR A 47 -14.05 -2.41 -1.06
N HIS A 48 -13.76 -2.11 0.21
CA HIS A 48 -12.52 -2.56 0.85
C HIS A 48 -12.40 -4.09 0.79
N GLU A 49 -13.49 -4.79 1.01
CA GLU A 49 -13.53 -6.26 0.95
C GLU A 49 -13.25 -6.79 -0.44
N GLU A 50 -13.91 -6.24 -1.45
CA GLU A 50 -13.73 -6.63 -2.85
C GLU A 50 -12.29 -6.39 -3.32
N TYR A 51 -11.72 -5.25 -2.95
CA TYR A 51 -10.33 -4.94 -3.30
C TYR A 51 -9.35 -5.86 -2.58
N THR A 52 -9.63 -6.16 -1.30
CA THR A 52 -8.85 -7.11 -0.51
C THR A 52 -8.90 -8.51 -1.13
N ASP A 53 -10.07 -8.95 -1.57
CA ASP A 53 -10.24 -10.26 -2.24
C ASP A 53 -9.43 -10.32 -3.54
N LYS A 54 -9.43 -9.24 -4.31
CA LYS A 54 -8.64 -9.16 -5.54
C LYS A 54 -7.14 -9.30 -5.25
N ALA A 55 -6.65 -8.58 -4.25
CA ALA A 55 -5.26 -8.66 -3.83
C ALA A 55 -4.93 -10.04 -3.26
N ALA A 56 -5.81 -10.62 -2.46
CA ALA A 56 -5.64 -11.96 -1.88
C ALA A 56 -5.55 -13.02 -2.96
N THR A 57 -6.36 -12.91 -4.01
CA THR A 57 -6.32 -13.84 -5.15
C THR A 57 -4.96 -13.80 -5.86
N ALA A 58 -4.40 -12.60 -6.04
CA ALA A 58 -3.07 -12.45 -6.64
C ALA A 58 -1.98 -13.08 -5.77
N PHE A 59 -1.98 -12.80 -4.47
CA PHE A 59 -0.96 -13.34 -3.54
C PHE A 59 -1.11 -14.84 -3.30
N ALA A 60 -2.31 -15.40 -3.46
CA ALA A 60 -2.50 -16.84 -3.38
C ALA A 60 -1.68 -17.60 -4.42
N LYS A 61 -1.39 -16.98 -5.56
CA LYS A 61 -0.57 -17.58 -6.63
C LYS A 61 0.88 -17.80 -6.20
N ILE A 62 1.35 -17.13 -5.16
CA ILE A 62 2.67 -17.31 -4.59
C ILE A 62 2.61 -17.86 -3.15
N ASN A 63 1.48 -18.46 -2.79
CA ASN A 63 1.24 -19.13 -1.50
C ASN A 63 1.37 -18.20 -0.28
N ILE A 64 0.99 -16.95 -0.42
CA ILE A 64 0.96 -15.98 0.66
C ILE A 64 -0.49 -15.57 0.91
N ALA A 65 -0.95 -15.68 2.17
CA ALA A 65 -2.25 -15.19 2.58
C ALA A 65 -2.23 -13.66 2.70
N LEU A 66 -3.38 -13.02 2.53
CA LEU A 66 -3.50 -11.58 2.62
C LEU A 66 -4.78 -11.22 3.37
N LYS A 67 -4.67 -10.26 4.28
CA LYS A 67 -5.77 -9.80 5.09
C LYS A 67 -5.82 -8.28 5.10
N GLY A 68 -7.01 -7.70 4.94
CA GLY A 68 -7.18 -6.24 4.92
C GLY A 68 -7.12 -5.63 6.31
N ILE A 69 -6.52 -4.44 6.41
CA ILE A 69 -6.40 -3.72 7.69
C ILE A 69 -7.79 -3.39 8.28
N HIS A 70 -8.79 -3.21 7.43
CA HIS A 70 -10.17 -2.93 7.86
C HIS A 70 -10.83 -4.12 8.59
N GLU A 71 -10.25 -5.31 8.51
CA GLU A 71 -10.75 -6.51 9.19
C GLU A 71 -10.30 -6.59 10.66
N TYR A 72 -9.41 -5.70 11.10
CA TYR A 72 -8.87 -5.68 12.45
C TYR A 72 -9.53 -4.58 13.28
N GLU A 73 -9.83 -4.87 14.55
CA GLU A 73 -10.35 -3.86 15.47
C GLU A 73 -9.32 -2.76 15.78
N ASP A 74 -8.06 -3.16 15.91
CA ASP A 74 -6.95 -2.25 16.21
C ASP A 74 -5.95 -2.22 15.06
N PRO A 75 -6.07 -1.24 14.14
CA PRO A 75 -5.17 -1.14 13.00
C PRO A 75 -3.72 -0.84 13.41
N ILE A 76 -3.50 -0.15 14.51
CA ILE A 76 -2.14 0.11 15.03
C ILE A 76 -1.45 -1.19 15.40
N SER A 77 -2.14 -2.05 16.15
CA SER A 77 -1.61 -3.36 16.54
C SER A 77 -1.39 -4.24 15.31
N ALA A 78 -2.33 -4.21 14.36
CA ALA A 78 -2.20 -4.97 13.11
C ALA A 78 -0.92 -4.58 12.35
N LEU A 79 -0.61 -3.29 12.27
CA LEU A 79 0.60 -2.80 11.62
C LEU A 79 1.86 -3.25 12.37
N LYS A 80 1.86 -3.12 13.69
CA LYS A 80 3.03 -3.50 14.51
C LYS A 80 3.34 -4.99 14.45
N ASN A 81 2.34 -5.81 14.23
CA ASN A 81 2.48 -7.27 14.17
C ASN A 81 2.54 -7.81 12.74
N ALA A 82 2.49 -6.95 11.73
CA ALA A 82 2.49 -7.37 10.33
C ALA A 82 3.83 -7.99 9.94
N GLU A 83 3.79 -9.12 9.25
CA GLU A 83 4.97 -9.76 8.67
C GLU A 83 5.42 -9.03 7.40
N GLY A 84 4.47 -8.50 6.64
CA GLY A 84 4.68 -7.70 5.45
C GLY A 84 3.45 -6.84 5.19
N ILE A 85 3.61 -5.78 4.42
CA ILE A 85 2.55 -4.79 4.17
C ILE A 85 2.47 -4.47 2.69
N PHE A 86 1.24 -4.42 2.16
CA PHE A 86 0.96 -3.96 0.80
C PHE A 86 -0.08 -2.85 0.85
N THR A 87 0.24 -1.69 0.27
CA THR A 87 -0.72 -0.60 0.07
C THR A 87 -1.07 -0.50 -1.40
N GLY A 88 -2.35 -0.71 -1.70
CA GLY A 88 -2.86 -0.69 -3.06
C GLY A 88 -3.03 0.72 -3.62
N GLY A 89 -3.20 0.78 -4.94
CA GLY A 89 -3.40 2.03 -5.66
C GLY A 89 -4.86 2.49 -5.72
N GLY A 90 -5.04 3.66 -6.28
CA GLY A 90 -6.30 4.36 -6.44
C GLY A 90 -6.06 5.86 -6.37
N ASN A 91 -6.83 6.56 -5.56
CA ASN A 91 -6.69 8.00 -5.38
C ASN A 91 -5.79 8.33 -4.18
N THR A 92 -4.71 9.07 -4.42
CA THR A 92 -3.74 9.41 -3.38
C THR A 92 -4.33 10.31 -2.29
N PHE A 93 -5.17 11.28 -2.66
CA PHE A 93 -5.83 12.16 -1.69
C PHE A 93 -6.70 11.37 -0.71
N LEU A 94 -7.46 10.40 -1.23
CA LEU A 94 -8.29 9.54 -0.39
C LEU A 94 -7.44 8.66 0.52
N LEU A 95 -6.39 8.04 -0.03
CA LEU A 95 -5.49 7.19 0.75
C LEU A 95 -4.88 7.96 1.93
N VAL A 96 -4.28 9.11 1.66
CA VAL A 96 -3.65 9.94 2.70
C VAL A 96 -4.67 10.40 3.73
N THR A 97 -5.86 10.83 3.29
CA THR A 97 -6.94 11.22 4.20
C THR A 97 -7.32 10.09 5.15
N GLN A 98 -7.44 8.86 4.64
CA GLN A 98 -7.79 7.69 5.46
C GLN A 98 -6.67 7.31 6.41
N LEU A 99 -5.41 7.43 6.00
CA LEU A 99 -4.27 7.17 6.87
C LEU A 99 -4.24 8.12 8.06
N TYR A 100 -4.51 9.41 7.83
CA TYR A 100 -4.60 10.41 8.91
C TYR A 100 -5.84 10.17 9.77
N LYS A 101 -6.98 9.92 9.16
CA LYS A 101 -8.25 9.70 9.87
C LYS A 101 -8.18 8.52 10.84
N ASN A 102 -7.50 7.45 10.44
CA ASN A 102 -7.33 6.26 11.26
C ASN A 102 -6.09 6.34 12.17
N ASN A 103 -5.37 7.45 12.16
CA ASN A 103 -4.18 7.70 12.97
C ASN A 103 -3.08 6.65 12.79
N ILE A 104 -2.90 6.14 11.58
CA ILE A 104 -1.95 5.05 11.31
C ILE A 104 -0.74 5.49 10.48
N ILE A 105 -0.69 6.73 10.01
CA ILE A 105 0.37 7.17 9.10
C ILE A 105 1.76 7.08 9.77
N THR A 106 1.89 7.48 11.02
CA THR A 106 3.17 7.44 11.74
C THR A 106 3.59 5.99 12.02
N THR A 107 2.67 5.16 12.47
CA THR A 107 2.95 3.74 12.74
C THR A 107 3.35 3.01 11.47
N LEU A 108 2.67 3.27 10.37
CA LEU A 108 3.03 2.68 9.07
C LEU A 108 4.46 3.06 8.67
N ALA A 109 4.81 4.34 8.79
CA ALA A 109 6.16 4.81 8.50
C ALA A 109 7.20 4.11 9.40
N ASP A 110 6.92 4.00 10.68
CA ASP A 110 7.83 3.41 11.66
C ASP A 110 8.09 1.93 11.38
N VAL A 111 7.05 1.13 11.09
CA VAL A 111 7.21 -0.29 10.82
C VAL A 111 7.97 -0.54 9.52
N ILE A 112 7.76 0.29 8.49
CA ILE A 112 8.51 0.21 7.24
C ILE A 112 10.00 0.53 7.50
N LYS A 113 10.27 1.58 8.25
CA LYS A 113 11.65 1.97 8.61
C LYS A 113 12.36 0.92 9.43
N SER A 114 11.63 0.13 10.22
CA SER A 114 12.19 -0.95 11.03
C SER A 114 12.58 -2.17 10.21
N GLY A 115 12.18 -2.25 8.95
CA GLY A 115 12.56 -3.34 8.05
C GLY A 115 11.44 -4.27 7.63
N THR A 116 10.20 -4.03 8.08
CA THR A 116 9.05 -4.82 7.62
C THR A 116 8.93 -4.69 6.09
N PRO A 117 8.90 -5.81 5.35
CA PRO A 117 8.77 -5.76 3.90
C PRO A 117 7.52 -5.01 3.47
N TYR A 118 7.68 -4.07 2.56
CA TYR A 118 6.59 -3.21 2.09
C TYR A 118 6.51 -3.20 0.57
N LEU A 119 5.28 -3.28 0.06
CA LEU A 119 4.98 -3.05 -1.35
C LEU A 119 3.97 -1.89 -1.44
N GLY A 120 4.28 -0.91 -2.29
CA GLY A 120 3.34 0.12 -2.69
C GLY A 120 3.12 0.06 -4.19
N THR A 121 1.86 0.21 -4.64
CA THR A 121 1.55 0.37 -6.06
C THR A 121 0.81 1.67 -6.28
N SER A 122 1.20 2.43 -7.31
CA SER A 122 0.57 3.70 -7.67
C SER A 122 0.49 4.67 -6.47
N ALA A 123 -0.71 4.97 -5.95
CA ALA A 123 -0.88 5.80 -4.75
C ALA A 123 -0.10 5.26 -3.55
N GLY A 124 -0.06 3.93 -3.37
CA GLY A 124 0.73 3.29 -2.32
C GLY A 124 2.23 3.51 -2.46
N SER A 125 2.71 3.79 -3.67
CA SER A 125 4.10 4.18 -3.92
C SER A 125 4.32 5.67 -3.61
N VAL A 126 3.39 6.51 -4.04
CA VAL A 126 3.48 7.98 -3.84
C VAL A 126 3.62 8.32 -2.37
N ILE A 127 2.91 7.63 -1.48
CA ILE A 127 2.97 7.90 -0.04
C ILE A 127 4.31 7.56 0.60
N CYS A 128 5.18 6.81 -0.07
CA CYS A 128 6.52 6.50 0.45
C CYS A 128 7.42 7.72 0.51
N GLY A 129 7.16 8.73 -0.31
CA GLY A 129 7.93 9.97 -0.36
C GLY A 129 7.66 10.91 0.82
N LEU A 130 8.24 12.09 0.73
CA LEU A 130 8.12 13.12 1.76
C LEU A 130 6.74 13.80 1.72
N SER A 131 6.17 13.92 0.53
CA SER A 131 4.91 14.63 0.29
C SER A 131 4.19 14.04 -0.91
N MET A 132 2.86 14.18 -0.92
CA MET A 132 2.01 13.80 -2.05
C MET A 132 1.80 14.93 -3.05
N GLN A 133 2.48 16.06 -2.91
CA GLN A 133 2.24 17.28 -3.70
C GLN A 133 2.38 17.07 -5.21
N ASN A 134 3.17 16.11 -5.64
CA ASN A 134 3.39 15.83 -7.06
C ASN A 134 2.47 14.75 -7.63
N THR A 135 1.42 14.36 -6.90
CA THR A 135 0.45 13.40 -7.43
C THR A 135 -0.31 13.99 -8.62
N ASN A 136 -0.61 13.13 -9.59
CA ASN A 136 -1.44 13.49 -10.74
C ASN A 136 -2.93 13.16 -10.52
N ASP A 137 -3.27 12.68 -9.33
CA ASP A 137 -4.64 12.27 -9.03
C ASP A 137 -5.59 13.46 -8.87
N MET A 138 -6.87 13.21 -9.12
CA MET A 138 -7.94 14.20 -8.92
C MET A 138 -8.14 14.45 -7.43
N PRO A 139 -8.14 15.71 -6.96
CA PRO A 139 -8.37 16.01 -5.54
C PRO A 139 -9.85 15.90 -5.19
N ILE A 140 -10.30 14.68 -4.91
CA ILE A 140 -11.71 14.38 -4.54
C ILE A 140 -11.98 14.63 -3.07
N ILE A 141 -10.94 14.70 -2.24
CA ILE A 141 -10.98 14.99 -0.81
C ILE A 141 -9.62 15.56 -0.42
N TYR A 142 -9.57 16.36 0.64
CA TYR A 142 -8.31 16.94 1.09
C TYR A 142 -7.90 16.36 2.43
N PRO A 143 -6.67 15.80 2.55
CA PRO A 143 -6.15 15.35 3.84
C PRO A 143 -5.75 16.55 4.71
N PRO A 144 -5.60 16.35 6.04
CA PRO A 144 -5.17 17.43 6.93
C PRO A 144 -3.73 17.91 6.67
N SER A 145 -2.93 17.10 5.99
CA SER A 145 -1.57 17.44 5.58
C SER A 145 -1.22 16.68 4.30
N PHE A 146 -0.34 17.23 3.48
CA PHE A 146 0.23 16.55 2.31
C PHE A 146 1.50 15.76 2.66
N GLN A 147 1.96 15.84 3.90
CA GLN A 147 3.08 15.02 4.35
C GLN A 147 2.69 13.55 4.35
N THR A 148 3.60 12.71 3.85
CA THR A 148 3.40 11.29 3.72
C THR A 148 4.42 10.51 4.57
N LEU A 149 4.74 9.28 4.22
CA LEU A 149 5.52 8.42 5.12
C LEU A 149 6.97 8.85 5.30
N GLY A 150 7.56 9.50 4.29
CA GLY A 150 8.98 9.91 4.37
C GLY A 150 9.94 8.75 4.52
N VAL A 151 9.58 7.57 4.04
CA VAL A 151 10.44 6.37 4.14
C VAL A 151 11.49 6.32 3.05
N ILE A 152 11.33 7.14 2.01
CA ILE A 152 12.35 7.41 0.99
C ILE A 152 12.57 8.92 0.90
N PRO A 153 13.80 9.39 0.57
CA PRO A 153 14.16 10.81 0.66
C PRO A 153 13.77 11.65 -0.56
N PHE A 154 12.83 11.21 -1.38
CA PHE A 154 12.36 11.93 -2.57
C PHE A 154 10.90 11.64 -2.83
N ASN A 155 10.25 12.50 -3.61
CA ASN A 155 8.85 12.30 -3.99
C ASN A 155 8.73 11.39 -5.21
N ILE A 156 7.63 10.64 -5.26
CA ILE A 156 7.33 9.71 -6.34
C ILE A 156 6.24 10.31 -7.22
N ASN A 157 6.41 10.22 -8.53
CA ASN A 157 5.39 10.57 -9.52
C ASN A 157 4.99 9.32 -10.28
N ALA A 158 3.96 8.63 -9.77
CA ALA A 158 3.43 7.43 -10.40
C ALA A 158 2.66 7.79 -11.68
N HIS A 159 2.66 6.87 -12.63
CA HIS A 159 1.97 7.04 -13.93
C HIS A 159 2.48 8.23 -14.75
N TYR A 160 3.71 8.59 -14.55
CA TYR A 160 4.37 9.66 -15.32
C TYR A 160 4.60 9.27 -16.77
#